data_ead05220d792395670884e43b7dd5e16
#
_entry.id   ead05220d792395670884e43b7dd5e16
#
_cell.length_a   1.000
_cell.length_b   1.000
_cell.length_c   1.000
_cell.angle_alpha   90.00
_cell.angle_beta   90.00
_cell.angle_gamma   90.00
#
_symmetry.space_group_name_H-M   'P 1'
#
loop_
_entity.id
_entity.type
_entity.pdbx_description
1 polymer ?
#
loop_
_entity_poly.entity_id
_entity_poly.type
_entity_poly.pdbx_seq_one_letter_code
_entity_poly.pdbx_strand_id
1 'polypeptide(L)'
;MSDALDNGRRIRVLNVIDDFNREALWVDAQYSYPSEFVIRALQNLEVERGLPVKIRVDNGPEFISHKLRNYCEEKGINLEHIKPGTPTQNAYVERFNRHFREDVLDAYLFGSLQQVNIICDKWKQDYNDNHPHRSLGYRSPKAFKELYRKEIIYSESVKAKMNDSLQSPALTEST
;
A
#
# COMPACT_ATOMS: atom_id res chain seq x y z
N MET A 1 -13.58 1.26 5.65
CA MET A 1 -14.91 1.44 4.99
C MET A 1 -15.96 0.55 5.67
N SER A 2 -17.27 0.79 5.46
CA SER A 2 -18.36 -0.02 6.05
C SER A 2 -19.36 -0.41 4.98
N ASP A 3 -19.92 -1.63 5.11
CA ASP A 3 -20.98 -2.17 4.26
C ASP A 3 -21.79 -3.23 5.02
N ALA A 4 -22.71 -3.95 4.34
CA ALA A 4 -23.46 -5.05 4.91
C ALA A 4 -23.62 -6.21 3.91
N LEU A 5 -23.69 -7.43 4.44
CA LEU A 5 -24.09 -8.60 3.69
C LEU A 5 -25.60 -8.56 3.38
N ASP A 6 -26.07 -9.42 2.46
CA ASP A 6 -27.49 -9.55 2.07
C ASP A 6 -28.44 -9.82 3.24
N ASN A 7 -27.94 -10.47 4.29
CA ASN A 7 -28.68 -10.70 5.53
C ASN A 7 -28.67 -9.51 6.52
N GLY A 8 -28.14 -8.35 6.11
CA GLY A 8 -28.04 -7.12 6.90
C GLY A 8 -26.88 -7.11 7.92
N ARG A 9 -26.07 -8.17 7.98
CA ARG A 9 -24.92 -8.20 8.90
C ARG A 9 -23.83 -7.25 8.42
N ARG A 10 -23.46 -6.27 9.26
CA ARG A 10 -22.45 -5.27 8.95
C ARG A 10 -21.08 -5.89 8.80
N ILE A 11 -20.32 -5.35 7.84
CA ILE A 11 -18.90 -5.64 7.60
C ILE A 11 -18.09 -4.34 7.56
N ARG A 12 -16.82 -4.45 7.81
CA ARG A 12 -15.83 -3.38 7.68
C ARG A 12 -14.69 -3.85 6.80
N VAL A 13 -14.24 -2.96 5.90
CA VAL A 13 -13.12 -3.24 5.01
C VAL A 13 -11.94 -2.34 5.38
N LEU A 14 -10.77 -2.93 5.55
CA LEU A 14 -9.49 -2.26 5.65
C LEU A 14 -8.81 -2.25 4.29
N ASN A 15 -8.43 -1.07 3.83
CA ASN A 15 -7.64 -0.86 2.64
C ASN A 15 -6.30 -0.22 3.02
N VAL A 16 -5.21 -0.77 2.51
CA VAL A 16 -3.86 -0.19 2.64
C VAL A 16 -3.27 -0.04 1.24
N ILE A 17 -2.80 1.15 0.93
CA ILE A 17 -2.17 1.47 -0.36
C ILE A 17 -0.77 2.04 -0.15
N ASP A 18 0.10 1.86 -1.12
CA ASP A 18 1.40 2.50 -1.17
C ASP A 18 1.27 3.88 -1.84
N ASP A 19 1.64 4.94 -1.11
CA ASP A 19 1.60 6.32 -1.61
C ASP A 19 2.56 6.57 -2.77
N PHE A 20 3.62 5.78 -2.93
CA PHE A 20 4.60 5.93 -3.99
C PHE A 20 4.06 5.45 -5.34
N ASN A 21 3.65 4.18 -5.40
CA ASN A 21 3.27 3.52 -6.66
C ASN A 21 1.78 3.20 -6.76
N ARG A 22 0.94 3.63 -5.80
CA ARG A 22 -0.51 3.40 -5.74
C ARG A 22 -0.91 1.92 -5.61
N GLU A 23 0.03 1.04 -5.29
CA GLU A 23 -0.21 -0.38 -5.15
C GLU A 23 -1.18 -0.66 -4.00
N ALA A 24 -2.22 -1.45 -4.25
CA ALA A 24 -3.09 -1.98 -3.22
C ALA A 24 -2.32 -3.07 -2.45
N LEU A 25 -1.92 -2.77 -1.22
CA LEU A 25 -1.14 -3.68 -0.38
C LEU A 25 -2.04 -4.65 0.37
N TRP A 26 -3.15 -4.14 0.91
CA TRP A 26 -4.11 -4.90 1.70
C TRP A 26 -5.52 -4.48 1.38
N VAL A 27 -6.40 -5.45 1.15
CA VAL A 27 -7.84 -5.27 0.99
C VAL A 27 -8.50 -6.46 1.65
N ASP A 28 -9.13 -6.26 2.81
CA ASP A 28 -9.70 -7.35 3.61
C ASP A 28 -10.96 -6.88 4.34
N ALA A 29 -11.97 -7.75 4.38
CA ALA A 29 -13.24 -7.52 5.04
C ALA A 29 -13.36 -8.37 6.30
N GLN A 30 -13.89 -7.75 7.38
CA GLN A 30 -14.18 -8.39 8.65
C GLN A 30 -15.54 -7.91 9.21
N TYR A 31 -16.14 -8.64 10.13
CA TYR A 31 -17.34 -8.15 10.84
C TYR A 31 -17.07 -6.94 11.73
N SER A 32 -15.87 -6.85 12.26
CA SER A 32 -15.34 -5.68 12.96
C SER A 32 -13.85 -5.55 12.67
N TYR A 33 -13.33 -4.34 12.78
CA TYR A 33 -11.91 -4.09 12.50
C TYR A 33 -11.25 -3.39 13.71
N PRO A 34 -11.04 -4.10 14.84
CA PRO A 34 -10.27 -3.56 15.96
C PRO A 34 -8.79 -3.42 15.58
N SER A 35 -8.05 -2.64 16.36
CA SER A 35 -6.62 -2.33 16.08
C SER A 35 -5.72 -3.58 15.97
N GLU A 36 -6.07 -4.68 16.63
CA GLU A 36 -5.35 -5.95 16.52
C GLU A 36 -5.36 -6.53 15.10
N PHE A 37 -6.44 -6.33 14.35
CA PHE A 37 -6.50 -6.74 12.95
C PHE A 37 -5.66 -5.82 12.06
N VAL A 38 -5.62 -4.52 12.37
CA VAL A 38 -4.71 -3.57 11.68
C VAL A 38 -3.26 -3.98 11.93
N ILE A 39 -2.88 -4.27 13.18
CA ILE A 39 -1.53 -4.74 13.53
C ILE A 39 -1.19 -6.03 12.78
N ARG A 40 -2.11 -7.01 12.72
CA ARG A 40 -1.90 -8.25 11.97
C ARG A 40 -1.67 -8.00 10.48
N ALA A 41 -2.45 -7.09 9.87
CA ALA A 41 -2.24 -6.71 8.48
C ALA A 41 -0.83 -6.12 8.27
N LEU A 42 -0.37 -5.23 9.16
CA LEU A 42 0.96 -4.65 9.12
C LEU A 42 2.06 -5.69 9.32
N GLN A 43 1.88 -6.67 10.21
CA GLN A 43 2.82 -7.78 10.42
C GLN A 43 2.95 -8.65 9.16
N ASN A 44 1.84 -8.95 8.49
CA ASN A 44 1.89 -9.69 7.22
C ASN A 44 2.64 -8.90 6.14
N LEU A 45 2.36 -7.60 6.03
CA LEU A 45 3.06 -6.72 5.08
C LEU A 45 4.55 -6.56 5.42
N GLU A 46 4.92 -6.57 6.71
CA GLU A 46 6.32 -6.58 7.16
C GLU A 46 7.10 -7.77 6.59
N VAL A 47 6.50 -8.96 6.64
CA VAL A 47 7.13 -10.20 6.10
C VAL A 47 7.32 -10.12 4.58
N GLU A 48 6.35 -9.54 3.86
CA GLU A 48 6.39 -9.50 2.39
C GLU A 48 7.28 -8.37 1.83
N ARG A 49 7.38 -7.25 2.55
CA ARG A 49 7.91 -5.98 2.02
C ARG A 49 8.86 -5.24 2.93
N GLY A 50 8.96 -5.65 4.19
CA GLY A 50 9.63 -4.90 5.25
C GLY A 50 8.73 -3.83 5.87
N LEU A 51 9.30 -3.10 6.82
CA LEU A 51 8.57 -2.05 7.55
C LEU A 51 8.50 -0.75 6.75
N PRO A 52 7.34 -0.08 6.73
CA PRO A 52 7.24 1.26 6.18
C PRO A 52 7.87 2.28 7.12
N VAL A 53 8.46 3.32 6.58
CA VAL A 53 8.96 4.46 7.38
C VAL A 53 7.80 5.21 8.03
N LYS A 54 6.66 5.30 7.33
CA LYS A 54 5.50 6.06 7.77
C LYS A 54 4.20 5.40 7.32
N ILE A 55 3.18 5.47 8.19
CA ILE A 55 1.80 5.10 7.88
C ILE A 55 0.93 6.33 8.12
N ARG A 56 0.09 6.68 7.14
CA ARG A 56 -0.92 7.73 7.28
C ARG A 56 -2.29 7.10 7.44
N VAL A 57 -3.03 7.56 8.45
CA VAL A 57 -4.35 7.03 8.81
C VAL A 57 -5.34 8.17 9.08
N ASP A 58 -6.63 7.87 8.95
CA ASP A 58 -7.67 8.74 9.47
C ASP A 58 -7.81 8.62 11.00
N ASN A 59 -8.76 9.35 11.58
CA ASN A 59 -9.02 9.32 13.02
C ASN A 59 -10.06 8.26 13.42
N GLY A 60 -10.13 7.15 12.70
CA GLY A 60 -10.96 6.01 13.05
C GLY A 60 -10.57 5.40 14.41
N PRO A 61 -11.53 4.86 15.17
CA PRO A 61 -11.26 4.27 16.49
C PRO A 61 -10.21 3.14 16.43
N GLU A 62 -10.14 2.41 15.35
CA GLU A 62 -9.14 1.38 15.08
C GLU A 62 -7.72 1.93 15.00
N PHE A 63 -7.56 3.19 14.55
CA PHE A 63 -6.25 3.83 14.33
C PHE A 63 -5.78 4.69 15.51
N ILE A 64 -6.69 5.21 16.35
CA ILE A 64 -6.33 6.02 17.53
C ILE A 64 -6.00 5.17 18.78
N SER A 65 -6.01 3.84 18.67
CA SER A 65 -5.80 2.95 19.79
C SER A 65 -4.36 3.00 20.31
N HIS A 66 -4.19 2.90 21.63
CA HIS A 66 -2.87 2.80 22.25
C HIS A 66 -2.07 1.58 21.75
N LYS A 67 -2.74 0.45 21.46
CA LYS A 67 -2.09 -0.76 20.96
C LYS A 67 -1.39 -0.54 19.62
N LEU A 68 -2.07 0.11 18.67
CA LEU A 68 -1.49 0.41 17.37
C LEU A 68 -0.34 1.42 17.49
N ARG A 69 -0.50 2.44 18.34
CA ARG A 69 0.57 3.42 18.59
C ARG A 69 1.81 2.75 19.15
N ASN A 70 1.68 1.95 20.22
CA ASN A 70 2.79 1.24 20.82
C ASN A 70 3.49 0.32 19.81
N TYR A 71 2.72 -0.45 19.01
CA TYR A 71 3.28 -1.27 17.95
C TYR A 71 4.11 -0.46 16.95
N CYS A 72 3.59 0.68 16.50
CA CYS A 72 4.32 1.54 15.56
C CYS A 72 5.59 2.12 16.19
N GLU A 73 5.54 2.56 17.46
CA GLU A 73 6.69 3.06 18.20
C GLU A 73 7.77 1.98 18.37
N GLU A 74 7.41 0.77 18.79
CA GLU A 74 8.33 -0.37 18.94
C GLU A 74 9.02 -0.74 17.61
N LYS A 75 8.29 -0.60 16.49
CA LYS A 75 8.79 -0.91 15.13
C LYS A 75 9.47 0.27 14.45
N GLY A 76 9.52 1.45 15.07
CA GLY A 76 10.09 2.66 14.47
C GLY A 76 9.27 3.23 13.32
N ILE A 77 7.98 2.93 13.27
CA ILE A 77 7.05 3.41 12.23
C ILE A 77 6.45 4.75 12.67
N ASN A 78 6.57 5.78 11.83
CA ASN A 78 5.89 7.06 12.06
C ASN A 78 4.40 6.95 11.75
N LEU A 79 3.53 6.91 12.78
CA LEU A 79 2.08 6.89 12.64
C LEU A 79 1.55 8.33 12.56
N GLU A 80 1.13 8.76 11.36
CA GLU A 80 0.63 10.10 11.08
C GLU A 80 -0.89 10.10 10.94
N HIS A 81 -1.57 10.81 11.84
CA HIS A 81 -3.01 11.03 11.73
C HIS A 81 -3.30 12.26 10.85
N ILE A 82 -4.26 12.14 9.92
CA ILE A 82 -4.68 13.28 9.11
C ILE A 82 -5.31 14.36 9.99
N LYS A 83 -5.02 15.63 9.67
CA LYS A 83 -5.62 16.75 10.38
C LYS A 83 -7.08 16.91 9.97
N PRO A 84 -8.01 17.15 10.91
CA PRO A 84 -9.39 17.47 10.57
C PRO A 84 -9.45 18.64 9.59
N GLY A 85 -10.29 18.53 8.56
CA GLY A 85 -10.46 19.59 7.54
C GLY A 85 -9.37 19.65 6.46
N THR A 86 -8.48 18.66 6.36
CA THR A 86 -7.46 18.57 5.29
C THR A 86 -7.64 17.31 4.41
N PRO A 87 -8.71 17.23 3.59
CA PRO A 87 -9.01 16.04 2.78
C PRO A 87 -7.91 15.71 1.76
N THR A 88 -7.13 16.70 1.34
CA THR A 88 -6.02 16.50 0.40
C THR A 88 -4.92 15.57 0.95
N GLN A 89 -4.78 15.47 2.27
CA GLN A 89 -3.79 14.59 2.89
C GLN A 89 -4.12 13.10 2.70
N ASN A 90 -5.38 12.75 2.44
CA ASN A 90 -5.83 11.36 2.29
C ASN A 90 -6.40 11.05 0.88
N ALA A 91 -6.18 11.96 -0.07
CA ALA A 91 -6.82 11.92 -1.40
C ALA A 91 -6.57 10.61 -2.17
N TYR A 92 -5.44 9.95 -1.96
CA TYR A 92 -5.12 8.70 -2.66
C TYR A 92 -5.95 7.53 -2.14
N VAL A 93 -6.00 7.34 -0.82
CA VAL A 93 -6.82 6.26 -0.24
C VAL A 93 -8.32 6.56 -0.39
N GLU A 94 -8.74 7.82 -0.36
CA GLU A 94 -10.14 8.19 -0.63
C GLU A 94 -10.56 7.83 -2.07
N ARG A 95 -9.70 8.11 -3.06
CA ARG A 95 -9.94 7.70 -4.45
C ARG A 95 -9.94 6.18 -4.59
N PHE A 96 -8.99 5.50 -3.98
CA PHE A 96 -8.94 4.05 -3.94
C PHE A 96 -10.21 3.46 -3.33
N ASN A 97 -10.64 3.98 -2.18
CA ASN A 97 -11.86 3.56 -1.51
C ASN A 97 -13.12 3.75 -2.37
N ARG A 98 -13.17 4.84 -3.16
CA ARG A 98 -14.26 5.08 -4.09
C ARG A 98 -14.28 4.02 -5.19
N HIS A 99 -13.16 3.76 -5.85
CA HIS A 99 -13.07 2.71 -6.87
C HIS A 99 -13.46 1.35 -6.33
N PHE A 100 -12.90 0.99 -5.16
CA PHE A 100 -13.25 -0.28 -4.52
C PHE A 100 -14.76 -0.37 -4.21
N ARG A 101 -15.37 0.71 -3.75
CA ARG A 101 -16.80 0.75 -3.50
C ARG A 101 -17.61 0.54 -4.78
N GLU A 102 -17.33 1.31 -5.81
CA GLU A 102 -18.03 1.26 -7.09
C GLU A 102 -17.88 -0.11 -7.77
N ASP A 103 -16.67 -0.67 -7.77
CA ASP A 103 -16.37 -1.94 -8.47
C ASP A 103 -16.76 -3.19 -7.68
N VAL A 104 -16.83 -3.10 -6.35
CA VAL A 104 -17.02 -4.28 -5.48
C VAL A 104 -18.26 -4.15 -4.60
N LEU A 105 -18.30 -3.17 -3.69
CA LEU A 105 -19.36 -3.13 -2.68
C LEU A 105 -20.71 -2.80 -3.26
N ASP A 106 -20.77 -1.89 -4.24
CA ASP A 106 -22.02 -1.48 -4.89
C ASP A 106 -22.38 -2.38 -6.09
N ALA A 107 -21.41 -3.17 -6.60
CA ALA A 107 -21.61 -4.03 -7.77
C ALA A 107 -22.10 -5.44 -7.42
N TYR A 108 -21.92 -5.91 -6.18
CA TYR A 108 -22.26 -7.27 -5.78
C TYR A 108 -23.12 -7.29 -4.52
N LEU A 109 -23.99 -8.30 -4.42
CA LEU A 109 -24.66 -8.71 -3.19
C LEU A 109 -23.92 -9.90 -2.60
N PHE A 110 -23.51 -9.79 -1.35
CA PHE A 110 -22.67 -10.79 -0.70
C PHE A 110 -23.46 -11.60 0.34
N GLY A 111 -23.52 -12.92 0.16
CA GLY A 111 -24.14 -13.84 1.13
C GLY A 111 -23.23 -14.19 2.31
N SER A 112 -21.90 -13.97 2.19
CA SER A 112 -20.96 -14.30 3.26
C SER A 112 -19.70 -13.45 3.21
N LEU A 113 -19.04 -13.33 4.38
CA LEU A 113 -17.74 -12.66 4.50
C LEU A 113 -16.66 -13.31 3.63
N GLN A 114 -16.72 -14.63 3.46
CA GLN A 114 -15.78 -15.36 2.61
C GLN A 114 -15.90 -14.94 1.13
N GLN A 115 -17.14 -14.77 0.63
CA GLN A 115 -17.35 -14.26 -0.73
C GLN A 115 -16.77 -12.86 -0.91
N VAL A 116 -16.98 -11.97 0.07
CA VAL A 116 -16.37 -10.63 0.04
C VAL A 116 -14.85 -10.74 -0.11
N ASN A 117 -14.19 -11.53 0.73
CA ASN A 117 -12.73 -11.63 0.72
C ASN A 117 -12.17 -12.26 -0.55
N ILE A 118 -12.86 -13.25 -1.15
CA ILE A 118 -12.49 -13.80 -2.46
C ILE A 118 -12.53 -12.70 -3.55
N ILE A 119 -13.55 -11.85 -3.54
CA ILE A 119 -13.65 -10.75 -4.51
C ILE A 119 -12.63 -9.66 -4.20
N CYS A 120 -12.38 -9.32 -2.93
CA CYS A 120 -11.32 -8.40 -2.51
C CYS A 120 -9.95 -8.80 -3.08
N ASP A 121 -9.58 -10.07 -2.96
CA ASP A 121 -8.30 -10.57 -3.46
C ASP A 121 -8.19 -10.48 -4.98
N LYS A 122 -9.24 -10.88 -5.70
CA LYS A 122 -9.28 -10.80 -7.17
C LYS A 122 -9.21 -9.36 -7.65
N TRP A 123 -10.01 -8.48 -7.04
CA TRP A 123 -10.04 -7.07 -7.40
C TRP A 123 -8.69 -6.39 -7.09
N LYS A 124 -8.07 -6.68 -5.93
CA LYS A 124 -6.74 -6.19 -5.57
C LYS A 124 -5.69 -6.56 -6.61
N GLN A 125 -5.72 -7.81 -7.07
CA GLN A 125 -4.79 -8.28 -8.10
C GLN A 125 -5.03 -7.56 -9.43
N ASP A 126 -6.27 -7.48 -9.89
CA ASP A 126 -6.62 -6.81 -11.14
C ASP A 126 -6.28 -5.32 -11.10
N TYR A 127 -6.59 -4.65 -9.98
CA TYR A 127 -6.23 -3.25 -9.76
C TYR A 127 -4.70 -3.03 -9.87
N ASN A 128 -3.89 -3.86 -9.23
CA ASN A 128 -2.45 -3.74 -9.28
C ASN A 128 -1.88 -4.04 -10.67
N ASP A 129 -2.43 -5.01 -11.38
CA ASP A 129 -1.96 -5.44 -12.69
C ASP A 129 -2.42 -4.50 -13.81
N ASN A 130 -3.64 -3.98 -13.76
CA ASN A 130 -4.31 -3.39 -14.90
C ASN A 130 -4.81 -1.95 -14.71
N HIS A 131 -5.09 -1.48 -13.46
CA HIS A 131 -5.69 -0.16 -13.27
C HIS A 131 -4.71 0.98 -13.57
N PRO A 132 -4.98 1.86 -14.59
CA PRO A 132 -4.06 2.91 -14.96
C PRO A 132 -4.18 4.13 -14.05
N HIS A 133 -3.05 4.71 -13.65
CA HIS A 133 -2.98 5.93 -12.85
C HIS A 133 -2.37 7.07 -13.63
N ARG A 134 -3.09 8.21 -13.72
CA ARG A 134 -2.56 9.41 -14.37
C ARG A 134 -1.24 9.86 -13.74
N SER A 135 -1.14 9.80 -12.40
CA SER A 135 0.08 10.15 -11.65
C SER A 135 1.27 9.23 -11.91
N LEU A 136 1.03 8.04 -12.45
CA LEU A 136 2.05 7.06 -12.84
C LEU A 136 2.29 7.03 -14.38
N GLY A 137 1.90 8.09 -15.08
CA GLY A 137 1.99 8.14 -16.55
C GLY A 137 1.07 7.12 -17.22
N TYR A 138 -0.15 6.95 -16.69
CA TYR A 138 -1.15 5.98 -17.15
C TYR A 138 -0.73 4.51 -17.08
N ARG A 139 0.23 4.20 -16.19
CA ARG A 139 0.64 2.82 -15.90
C ARG A 139 -0.12 2.25 -14.72
N SER A 140 -0.24 0.94 -14.69
CA SER A 140 -0.69 0.23 -13.49
C SER A 140 0.39 0.28 -12.39
N PRO A 141 0.03 0.09 -11.12
CA PRO A 141 0.96 0.02 -9.99
C PRO A 141 2.13 -0.93 -10.25
N LYS A 142 1.86 -2.12 -10.76
CA LYS A 142 2.85 -3.15 -11.07
C LYS A 142 3.78 -2.72 -12.20
N ALA A 143 3.25 -2.22 -13.31
CA ALA A 143 4.05 -1.78 -14.45
C ALA A 143 4.97 -0.60 -14.07
N PHE A 144 4.48 0.32 -13.22
CA PHE A 144 5.29 1.42 -12.70
C PHE A 144 6.42 0.92 -11.81
N LYS A 145 6.14 0.00 -10.88
CA LYS A 145 7.12 -0.61 -9.98
C LYS A 145 8.23 -1.34 -10.73
N GLU A 146 7.88 -2.09 -11.77
CA GLU A 146 8.86 -2.79 -12.61
C GLU A 146 9.77 -1.84 -13.37
N LEU A 147 9.22 -0.74 -13.93
CA LEU A 147 9.99 0.29 -14.60
C LEU A 147 10.98 0.95 -13.64
N TYR A 148 10.50 1.39 -12.47
CA TYR A 148 11.31 2.05 -11.45
C TYR A 148 12.44 1.14 -10.94
N ARG A 149 12.16 -0.15 -10.75
CA ARG A 149 13.19 -1.13 -10.40
C ARG A 149 14.29 -1.25 -11.45
N LYS A 150 13.93 -1.27 -12.73
CA LYS A 150 14.90 -1.30 -13.84
C LYS A 150 15.77 -0.04 -13.86
N GLU A 151 15.18 1.13 -13.63
CA GLU A 151 15.91 2.40 -13.58
C GLU A 151 16.92 2.45 -12.43
N ILE A 152 16.55 1.95 -11.23
CA ILE A 152 17.48 1.85 -10.09
C ILE A 152 18.66 0.94 -10.46
N ILE A 153 18.39 -0.29 -10.92
CA ILE A 153 19.43 -1.27 -11.28
C ILE A 153 20.38 -0.67 -12.34
N TYR A 154 19.83 0.00 -13.34
CA TYR A 154 20.64 0.67 -14.37
C TYR A 154 21.52 1.77 -13.77
N SER A 155 20.96 2.65 -12.94
CA SER A 155 21.71 3.74 -12.31
C SER A 155 22.85 3.24 -11.39
N GLU A 156 22.60 2.16 -10.63
CA GLU A 156 23.62 1.53 -9.80
C GLU A 156 24.74 0.89 -10.64
N SER A 157 24.40 0.24 -11.76
CA SER A 157 25.37 -0.36 -12.67
C SER A 157 26.27 0.69 -13.35
N VAL A 158 25.71 1.84 -13.69
CA VAL A 158 26.47 2.97 -14.25
C VAL A 158 27.42 3.56 -13.20
N LYS A 159 26.96 3.77 -11.96
CA LYS A 159 27.80 4.26 -10.86
C LYS A 159 28.95 3.30 -10.54
N ALA A 160 28.70 1.98 -10.53
CA ALA A 160 29.74 0.98 -10.32
C ALA A 160 30.84 1.05 -11.40
N LYS A 161 30.45 1.13 -12.68
CA LYS A 161 31.39 1.27 -13.81
C LYS A 161 32.23 2.56 -13.74
N MET A 162 31.62 3.67 -13.34
CA MET A 162 32.33 4.95 -13.18
C MET A 162 33.36 4.86 -12.04
N ASN A 163 33.03 4.20 -10.93
CA ASN A 163 33.97 4.04 -9.83
C ASN A 163 35.16 3.13 -10.20
N ASP A 164 34.93 2.04 -10.94
CA ASP A 164 35.99 1.15 -11.44
C ASP A 164 36.94 1.89 -12.41
N SER A 165 36.43 2.75 -13.27
CA SER A 165 37.25 3.53 -14.20
C SER A 165 38.11 4.60 -13.49
N LEU A 166 37.68 5.09 -12.32
CA LEU A 166 38.44 6.07 -11.52
C LEU A 166 39.51 5.39 -10.64
N GLN A 167 39.43 4.08 -10.43
CA GLN A 167 40.38 3.30 -9.60
C GLN A 167 41.45 2.57 -10.42
N SER A 168 41.41 2.62 -11.77
CA SER A 168 42.47 2.07 -12.62
C SER A 168 43.75 2.91 -12.48
N PRO A 169 44.84 2.36 -11.96
CA PRO A 169 46.09 3.12 -11.83
C PRO A 169 46.62 3.50 -13.23
N ALA A 170 46.96 4.76 -13.39
CA ALA A 170 47.68 5.22 -14.55
C ALA A 170 48.95 4.37 -14.70
N LEU A 171 49.08 3.69 -15.85
CA LEU A 171 50.29 2.99 -16.21
C LEU A 171 51.40 4.04 -16.21
N THR A 172 52.30 3.98 -15.21
CA THR A 172 53.53 4.75 -15.23
C THR A 172 54.40 4.23 -16.38
N GLU A 173 54.45 4.96 -17.46
CA GLU A 173 55.50 4.79 -18.47
C GLU A 173 56.83 5.09 -17.81
N SER A 174 57.63 4.04 -17.58
CA SER A 174 59.02 4.17 -17.21
C SER A 174 59.85 4.22 -18.49
N THR A 175 60.48 5.34 -18.69
CA THR A 175 61.59 5.56 -19.63
C THR A 175 62.83 4.82 -19.19
#